data_e7ff7043fa1971d1837f8cd4fafb0a74
#
_entry.id   e7ff7043fa1971d1837f8cd4fafb0a74
#
_cell.length_a   1.000
_cell.length_b   1.000
_cell.length_c   1.000
_cell.angle_alpha   90.00
_cell.angle_beta   90.00
_cell.angle_gamma   90.00
#
_symmetry.space_group_name_H-M   'P 1'
#
loop_
_entity.id
_entity.type
_entity.pdbx_description
1 polymer ?
#
loop_
_entity_poly.entity_id
_entity_poly.type
_entity_poly.pdbx_seq_one_letter_code
_entity_poly.pdbx_strand_id
1 'polypeptide(L)'
;MGNLLSSLSKTIHVSLAIAVLLFLGLFYQNDGFSFDALFWSWFARFVHVVVGIMWIGLLWYFNFVQIPNMAKIPDEQKPAIGKVIAPAALFYFRWGAAFTVLSGLALAGLNGYLHDAMTLSIGSGIPKHTAIGIGMWLGLVMAFNVWFVIWPNQKRALGIVECEPDLKARSARTAMLFSRTNTLLSIPMLLTMVAAQNLY
;
A
#
# COMPACT_ATOMS: atom_id res chain seq x y z
N MET A 1 -28.31 -15.32 -4.33
CA MET A 1 -27.46 -14.21 -3.86
C MET A 1 -26.86 -14.48 -2.48
N GLY A 2 -27.63 -14.95 -1.46
CA GLY A 2 -27.09 -15.18 -0.12
C GLY A 2 -25.85 -16.08 -0.07
N ASN A 3 -25.85 -17.22 -0.74
CA ASN A 3 -24.71 -18.16 -0.77
C ASN A 3 -23.46 -17.64 -1.50
N LEU A 4 -23.59 -16.63 -2.33
CA LEU A 4 -22.45 -15.99 -3.00
C LEU A 4 -21.78 -14.99 -2.08
N LEU A 5 -22.58 -14.10 -1.49
CA LEU A 5 -22.08 -13.01 -0.64
C LEU A 5 -21.63 -13.49 0.75
N SER A 6 -22.07 -14.67 1.20
CA SER A 6 -21.59 -15.27 2.45
C SER A 6 -20.17 -15.84 2.38
N SER A 7 -19.58 -15.95 1.17
CA SER A 7 -18.22 -16.42 0.97
C SER A 7 -17.35 -15.34 0.31
N LEU A 8 -16.38 -14.82 1.04
CA LEU A 8 -15.45 -13.80 0.54
C LEU A 8 -14.76 -14.24 -0.75
N SER A 9 -14.31 -15.50 -0.82
CA SER A 9 -13.67 -16.05 -2.02
C SER A 9 -14.59 -15.99 -3.24
N LYS A 10 -15.86 -16.44 -3.11
CA LYS A 10 -16.83 -16.36 -4.21
C LYS A 10 -17.12 -14.93 -4.62
N THR A 11 -17.27 -14.04 -3.65
CA THR A 11 -17.50 -12.61 -3.91
C THR A 11 -16.35 -11.98 -4.71
N ILE A 12 -15.10 -12.29 -4.35
CA ILE A 12 -13.91 -11.78 -5.07
C ILE A 12 -13.86 -12.35 -6.49
N HIS A 13 -14.10 -13.66 -6.69
CA HIS A 13 -14.08 -14.24 -8.04
C HIS A 13 -15.15 -13.62 -8.95
N VAL A 14 -16.36 -13.41 -8.43
CA VAL A 14 -17.42 -12.74 -9.20
C VAL A 14 -17.08 -11.29 -9.49
N SER A 15 -16.51 -10.56 -8.53
CA SER A 15 -16.05 -9.19 -8.75
C SER A 15 -14.97 -9.12 -9.85
N LEU A 16 -14.01 -10.03 -9.84
CA LEU A 16 -13.00 -10.13 -10.89
C LEU A 16 -13.62 -10.49 -12.25
N ALA A 17 -14.58 -11.41 -12.29
CA ALA A 17 -15.28 -11.75 -13.53
C ALA A 17 -16.03 -10.55 -14.10
N ILE A 18 -16.75 -9.79 -13.26
CA ILE A 18 -17.41 -8.54 -13.67
C ILE A 18 -16.38 -7.53 -14.19
N ALA A 19 -15.24 -7.36 -13.49
CA ALA A 19 -14.20 -6.45 -13.94
C ALA A 19 -13.63 -6.83 -15.31
N VAL A 20 -13.41 -8.13 -15.56
CA VAL A 20 -12.97 -8.64 -16.87
C VAL A 20 -14.03 -8.40 -17.94
N LEU A 21 -15.31 -8.64 -17.67
CA LEU A 21 -16.39 -8.37 -18.62
C LEU A 21 -16.50 -6.89 -18.96
N LEU A 22 -16.39 -6.02 -17.96
CA LEU A 22 -16.38 -4.55 -18.18
C LEU A 22 -15.16 -4.13 -19.00
N PHE A 23 -14.00 -4.69 -18.67
CA PHE A 23 -12.78 -4.47 -19.45
C PHE A 23 -12.98 -4.85 -20.91
N LEU A 24 -13.43 -6.08 -21.19
CA LEU A 24 -13.68 -6.55 -22.55
C LEU A 24 -14.71 -5.68 -23.28
N GLY A 25 -15.79 -5.28 -22.60
CA GLY A 25 -16.81 -4.39 -23.18
C GLY A 25 -16.27 -3.01 -23.54
N LEU A 26 -15.45 -2.40 -22.68
CA LEU A 26 -14.83 -1.10 -22.93
C LEU A 26 -13.80 -1.17 -24.07
N PHE A 27 -13.02 -2.24 -24.12
CA PHE A 27 -12.02 -2.42 -25.16
C PHE A 27 -12.59 -2.86 -26.51
N TYR A 28 -13.71 -3.58 -26.53
CA TYR A 28 -14.41 -3.91 -27.77
C TYR A 28 -14.90 -2.65 -28.53
N GLN A 29 -15.17 -1.56 -27.81
CA GLN A 29 -15.57 -0.28 -28.40
C GLN A 29 -14.37 0.57 -28.87
N ASN A 30 -13.15 0.13 -28.63
CA ASN A 30 -11.94 0.86 -28.97
C ASN A 30 -11.26 0.23 -30.19
N ASP A 31 -11.52 0.76 -31.36
CA ASP A 31 -10.88 0.31 -32.60
C ASP A 31 -9.36 0.46 -32.49
N GLY A 32 -8.64 -0.65 -32.55
CA GLY A 32 -7.18 -0.66 -32.45
C GLY A 32 -6.60 -1.05 -31.10
N PHE A 33 -7.38 -1.72 -30.23
CA PHE A 33 -6.83 -2.30 -29.02
C PHE A 33 -5.67 -3.24 -29.31
N SER A 34 -4.54 -3.02 -28.63
CA SER A 34 -3.34 -3.86 -28.71
C SER A 34 -2.72 -4.03 -27.31
N PHE A 35 -2.03 -5.15 -27.08
CA PHE A 35 -1.23 -5.38 -25.88
C PHE A 35 0.13 -4.66 -25.97
N ASP A 36 0.08 -3.36 -26.22
CA ASP A 36 1.25 -2.50 -26.38
C ASP A 36 1.70 -1.86 -25.03
N ALA A 37 2.64 -0.93 -25.12
CA ALA A 37 3.16 -0.22 -23.96
C ALA A 37 2.06 0.59 -23.22
N LEU A 38 1.07 1.11 -23.93
CA LEU A 38 -0.05 1.84 -23.35
C LEU A 38 -0.93 0.93 -22.48
N PHE A 39 -1.25 -0.27 -22.99
CA PHE A 39 -1.97 -1.27 -22.23
C PHE A 39 -1.22 -1.67 -20.94
N TRP A 40 0.07 -1.99 -21.05
CA TRP A 40 0.85 -2.39 -19.89
C TRP A 40 1.03 -1.27 -18.87
N SER A 41 1.15 -0.03 -19.31
CA SER A 41 1.17 1.14 -18.46
C SER A 41 -0.16 1.31 -17.71
N TRP A 42 -1.30 1.17 -18.41
CA TRP A 42 -2.63 1.20 -17.79
C TRP A 42 -2.79 0.06 -16.76
N PHE A 43 -2.41 -1.15 -17.12
CA PHE A 43 -2.52 -2.32 -16.23
C PHE A 43 -1.64 -2.17 -14.98
N ALA A 44 -0.40 -1.73 -15.14
CA ALA A 44 0.49 -1.44 -14.01
C ALA A 44 -0.09 -0.36 -13.09
N ARG A 45 -0.74 0.67 -13.64
CA ARG A 45 -1.43 1.72 -12.88
C ARG A 45 -2.63 1.15 -12.12
N PHE A 46 -3.44 0.32 -12.77
CA PHE A 46 -4.57 -0.34 -12.11
C PHE A 46 -4.09 -1.17 -10.91
N VAL A 47 -3.09 -2.01 -11.10
CA VAL A 47 -2.50 -2.81 -10.01
C VAL A 47 -1.95 -1.90 -8.91
N HIS A 48 -1.19 -0.85 -9.27
CA HIS A 48 -0.62 0.11 -8.33
C HIS A 48 -1.67 0.77 -7.44
N VAL A 49 -2.78 1.20 -8.02
CA VAL A 49 -3.89 1.81 -7.29
C VAL A 49 -4.54 0.81 -6.34
N VAL A 50 -4.86 -0.39 -6.81
CA VAL A 50 -5.54 -1.42 -6.00
C VAL A 50 -4.69 -1.83 -4.79
N VAL A 51 -3.41 -2.14 -5.01
CA VAL A 51 -2.52 -2.53 -3.90
C VAL A 51 -2.16 -1.35 -2.99
N GLY A 52 -2.10 -0.13 -3.55
CA GLY A 52 -1.91 1.11 -2.80
C GLY A 52 -3.07 1.41 -1.86
N ILE A 53 -4.31 1.20 -2.30
CA ILE A 53 -5.52 1.31 -1.45
C ILE A 53 -5.41 0.33 -0.27
N MET A 54 -5.00 -0.91 -0.52
CA MET A 54 -4.81 -1.91 0.55
C MET A 54 -3.73 -1.46 1.54
N TRP A 55 -2.59 -1.01 1.05
CA TRP A 55 -1.48 -0.57 1.89
C TRP A 55 -1.82 0.65 2.75
N ILE A 56 -2.27 1.73 2.12
CA ILE A 56 -2.56 2.99 2.81
C ILE A 56 -3.82 2.86 3.68
N GLY A 57 -4.83 2.13 3.22
CA GLY A 57 -6.03 1.86 4.00
C GLY A 57 -5.73 1.11 5.30
N LEU A 58 -4.86 0.09 5.26
CA LEU A 58 -4.42 -0.62 6.46
C LEU A 58 -3.52 0.24 7.36
N LEU A 59 -2.65 1.09 6.79
CA LEU A 59 -1.87 2.07 7.56
C LEU A 59 -2.78 2.97 8.40
N TRP A 60 -3.80 3.53 7.76
CA TRP A 60 -4.75 4.42 8.43
C TRP A 60 -5.65 3.67 9.41
N TYR A 61 -6.10 2.46 9.08
CA TYR A 61 -6.80 1.59 10.03
C TYR A 61 -5.99 1.37 11.32
N PHE A 62 -4.71 1.01 11.20
CA PHE A 62 -3.86 0.82 12.37
C PHE A 62 -3.76 2.10 13.22
N ASN A 63 -3.56 3.25 12.60
CA ASN A 63 -3.27 4.50 13.29
C ASN A 63 -4.51 5.25 13.76
N PHE A 64 -5.63 5.18 13.04
CA PHE A 64 -6.86 5.87 13.40
C PHE A 64 -7.83 5.01 14.20
N VAL A 65 -7.77 3.68 14.06
CA VAL A 65 -8.74 2.77 14.69
C VAL A 65 -8.07 1.85 15.70
N GLN A 66 -7.17 0.98 15.27
CA GLN A 66 -6.67 -0.10 16.15
C GLN A 66 -5.83 0.43 17.31
N ILE A 67 -4.77 1.19 17.04
CA ILE A 67 -3.83 1.66 18.07
C ILE A 67 -4.54 2.52 19.14
N PRO A 68 -5.36 3.54 18.79
CA PRO A 68 -6.02 4.37 19.80
C PRO A 68 -7.02 3.61 20.68
N ASN A 69 -7.63 2.55 20.14
CA ASN A 69 -8.63 1.79 20.88
C ASN A 69 -8.05 0.63 21.71
N MET A 70 -6.79 0.24 21.50
CA MET A 70 -6.15 -0.84 22.28
C MET A 70 -6.15 -0.56 23.79
N ALA A 71 -6.04 0.70 24.20
CA ALA A 71 -6.10 1.07 25.63
C ALA A 71 -7.50 0.89 26.26
N LYS A 72 -8.55 0.85 25.43
CA LYS A 72 -9.95 0.70 25.86
C LYS A 72 -10.39 -0.77 25.94
N ILE A 73 -9.61 -1.69 25.39
CA ILE A 73 -9.91 -3.12 25.35
C ILE A 73 -9.42 -3.76 26.65
N PRO A 74 -10.27 -4.53 27.37
CA PRO A 74 -9.85 -5.31 28.52
C PRO A 74 -8.68 -6.24 28.20
N ASP A 75 -7.78 -6.46 29.17
CA ASP A 75 -6.55 -7.21 28.92
C ASP A 75 -6.79 -8.67 28.47
N GLU A 76 -7.88 -9.28 28.92
CA GLU A 76 -8.28 -10.63 28.55
C GLU A 76 -8.68 -10.73 27.06
N GLN A 77 -9.12 -9.62 26.44
CA GLN A 77 -9.59 -9.56 25.05
C GLN A 77 -8.48 -9.14 24.07
N LYS A 78 -7.42 -8.46 24.55
CA LYS A 78 -6.30 -8.02 23.71
C LYS A 78 -5.65 -9.15 22.90
N PRO A 79 -5.51 -10.40 23.41
CA PRO A 79 -4.96 -11.50 22.63
C PRO A 79 -5.72 -11.82 21.34
N ALA A 80 -7.05 -11.63 21.31
CA ALA A 80 -7.85 -11.82 20.09
C ALA A 80 -7.40 -10.87 18.97
N ILE A 81 -7.12 -9.62 19.32
CA ILE A 81 -6.59 -8.64 18.35
C ILE A 81 -5.13 -8.96 18.01
N GLY A 82 -4.27 -9.12 19.00
CA GLY A 82 -2.82 -9.25 18.80
C GLY A 82 -2.39 -10.57 18.16
N LYS A 83 -3.10 -11.68 18.44
CA LYS A 83 -2.74 -13.02 17.94
C LYS A 83 -3.49 -13.42 16.67
N VAL A 84 -4.64 -12.82 16.37
CA VAL A 84 -5.48 -13.23 15.24
C VAL A 84 -5.60 -12.10 14.20
N ILE A 85 -6.16 -10.96 14.58
CA ILE A 85 -6.48 -9.89 13.63
C ILE A 85 -5.21 -9.17 13.15
N ALA A 86 -4.35 -8.75 14.07
CA ALA A 86 -3.16 -7.98 13.71
C ALA A 86 -2.19 -8.73 12.79
N PRO A 87 -1.81 -10.02 13.02
CA PRO A 87 -0.96 -10.75 12.09
C PRO A 87 -1.54 -10.87 10.69
N ALA A 88 -2.85 -11.11 10.55
CA ALA A 88 -3.54 -11.19 9.27
C ALA A 88 -3.50 -9.84 8.55
N ALA A 89 -3.87 -8.75 9.22
CA ALA A 89 -3.82 -7.41 8.65
C ALA A 89 -2.40 -6.99 8.26
N LEU A 90 -1.39 -7.34 9.08
CA LEU A 90 0.01 -7.07 8.80
C LEU A 90 0.57 -7.85 7.61
N PHE A 91 0.03 -9.02 7.30
CA PHE A 91 0.37 -9.74 6.08
C PHE A 91 0.01 -8.90 4.84
N TYR A 92 -1.24 -8.48 4.72
CA TYR A 92 -1.70 -7.64 3.60
C TYR A 92 -1.01 -6.27 3.58
N PHE A 93 -0.76 -5.68 4.74
CA PHE A 93 -0.05 -4.40 4.86
C PHE A 93 1.35 -4.44 4.25
N ARG A 94 2.15 -5.47 4.57
CA ARG A 94 3.51 -5.62 4.06
C ARG A 94 3.55 -5.91 2.56
N TRP A 95 2.73 -6.87 2.13
CA TRP A 95 2.69 -7.24 0.72
C TRP A 95 2.05 -6.14 -0.12
N GLY A 96 1.05 -5.44 0.41
CA GLY A 96 0.52 -4.23 -0.20
C GLY A 96 1.61 -3.18 -0.44
N ALA A 97 2.46 -2.92 0.56
CA ALA A 97 3.61 -2.01 0.40
C ALA A 97 4.58 -2.47 -0.69
N ALA A 98 4.98 -3.75 -0.68
CA ALA A 98 5.92 -4.30 -1.65
C ALA A 98 5.36 -4.21 -3.08
N PHE A 99 4.13 -4.66 -3.30
CA PHE A 99 3.52 -4.61 -4.63
C PHE A 99 3.21 -3.20 -5.10
N THR A 100 2.92 -2.25 -4.18
CA THR A 100 2.78 -0.83 -4.54
C THR A 100 4.09 -0.28 -5.08
N VAL A 101 5.22 -0.56 -4.42
CA VAL A 101 6.53 -0.13 -4.91
C VAL A 101 6.85 -0.76 -6.25
N LEU A 102 6.72 -2.09 -6.37
CA LEU A 102 7.05 -2.81 -7.61
C LEU A 102 6.22 -2.33 -8.80
N SER A 103 4.90 -2.20 -8.63
CA SER A 103 4.01 -1.73 -9.69
C SER A 103 4.23 -0.25 -10.01
N GLY A 104 4.58 0.58 -9.03
CA GLY A 104 4.92 1.99 -9.23
C GLY A 104 6.21 2.18 -10.01
N LEU A 105 7.26 1.39 -9.73
CA LEU A 105 8.50 1.40 -10.50
C LEU A 105 8.28 0.90 -11.93
N ALA A 106 7.52 -0.18 -12.10
CA ALA A 106 7.15 -0.68 -13.43
C ALA A 106 6.37 0.38 -14.23
N LEU A 107 5.39 1.04 -13.60
CA LEU A 107 4.63 2.11 -14.21
C LEU A 107 5.51 3.29 -14.64
N ALA A 108 6.44 3.72 -13.78
CA ALA A 108 7.36 4.80 -14.10
C ALA A 108 8.32 4.43 -15.25
N GLY A 109 8.78 3.17 -15.27
CA GLY A 109 9.62 2.65 -16.37
C GLY A 109 8.87 2.58 -17.69
N LEU A 110 7.65 2.03 -17.70
CA LEU A 110 6.81 1.95 -18.91
C LEU A 110 6.45 3.32 -19.50
N ASN A 111 6.32 4.34 -18.65
CA ASN A 111 6.06 5.72 -19.08
C ASN A 111 7.34 6.54 -19.35
N GLY A 112 8.53 5.95 -19.21
CA GLY A 112 9.81 6.57 -19.56
C GLY A 112 10.32 7.66 -18.61
N TYR A 113 9.65 7.92 -17.48
CA TYR A 113 10.05 8.99 -16.56
C TYR A 113 10.78 8.49 -15.28
N LEU A 114 11.08 7.19 -15.19
CA LEU A 114 11.67 6.61 -13.97
C LEU A 114 12.96 7.33 -13.55
N HIS A 115 13.88 7.56 -14.47
CA HIS A 115 15.16 8.22 -14.20
C HIS A 115 14.94 9.66 -13.70
N ASP A 116 14.16 10.44 -14.42
CA ASP A 116 13.85 11.83 -14.07
C ASP A 116 13.16 11.95 -12.71
N ALA A 117 12.19 11.06 -12.43
CA ALA A 117 11.52 11.02 -11.14
C ALA A 117 12.49 10.68 -10.00
N MET A 118 13.37 9.69 -10.18
CA MET A 118 14.33 9.28 -9.16
C MET A 118 15.39 10.35 -8.90
N THR A 119 15.74 11.15 -9.89
CA THR A 119 16.67 12.29 -9.79
C THR A 119 15.95 13.62 -9.46
N LEU A 120 14.63 13.58 -9.17
CA LEU A 120 13.79 14.76 -8.92
C LEU A 120 13.87 15.80 -10.07
N SER A 121 14.03 15.32 -11.30
CA SER A 121 14.22 16.13 -12.50
C SER A 121 15.43 17.07 -12.45
N ILE A 122 16.46 16.76 -11.67
CA ILE A 122 17.71 17.50 -11.67
C ILE A 122 18.33 17.35 -13.04
N GLY A 123 18.40 18.45 -13.80
CA GLY A 123 18.91 18.48 -15.19
C GLY A 123 17.82 18.55 -16.26
N SER A 124 16.67 17.91 -16.13
CA SER A 124 15.55 18.01 -17.09
C SER A 124 14.59 19.17 -16.77
N GLY A 125 14.47 19.55 -15.48
CA GLY A 125 13.63 20.64 -15.04
C GLY A 125 12.11 20.45 -15.25
N ILE A 126 11.63 19.20 -15.40
CA ILE A 126 10.22 18.88 -15.66
C ILE A 126 9.43 18.84 -14.36
N PRO A 127 8.54 19.80 -14.06
CA PRO A 127 7.83 19.88 -12.76
C PRO A 127 6.99 18.64 -12.46
N LYS A 128 6.36 18.05 -13.48
CA LYS A 128 5.62 16.78 -13.37
C LYS A 128 6.49 15.66 -12.81
N HIS A 129 7.70 15.51 -13.34
CA HIS A 129 8.62 14.46 -12.91
C HIS A 129 9.19 14.74 -11.52
N THR A 130 9.37 16.01 -11.14
CA THR A 130 9.71 16.39 -9.77
C THR A 130 8.60 16.02 -8.79
N ALA A 131 7.36 16.34 -9.11
CA ALA A 131 6.22 16.04 -8.24
C ALA A 131 6.05 14.52 -8.03
N ILE A 132 6.07 13.73 -9.12
CA ILE A 132 5.96 12.27 -8.98
C ILE A 132 7.18 11.69 -8.26
N GLY A 133 8.38 12.23 -8.49
CA GLY A 133 9.61 11.81 -7.83
C GLY A 133 9.57 12.00 -6.31
N ILE A 134 9.07 13.13 -5.83
CA ILE A 134 8.84 13.36 -4.40
C ILE A 134 7.90 12.27 -3.84
N GLY A 135 6.78 12.01 -4.50
CA GLY A 135 5.84 10.95 -4.10
C GLY A 135 6.49 9.57 -4.08
N MET A 136 7.31 9.25 -5.08
CA MET A 136 8.03 7.98 -5.16
C MET A 136 9.04 7.83 -4.01
N TRP A 137 9.83 8.84 -3.70
CA TRP A 137 10.78 8.79 -2.58
C TRP A 137 10.07 8.64 -1.24
N LEU A 138 8.98 9.38 -1.00
CA LEU A 138 8.18 9.22 0.22
C LEU A 138 7.61 7.79 0.31
N GLY A 139 7.09 7.23 -0.78
CA GLY A 139 6.61 5.85 -0.83
C GLY A 139 7.70 4.82 -0.56
N LEU A 140 8.91 5.00 -1.12
CA LEU A 140 10.07 4.13 -0.88
C LEU A 140 10.51 4.17 0.60
N VAL A 141 10.61 5.34 1.20
CA VAL A 141 10.92 5.49 2.64
C VAL A 141 9.85 4.80 3.50
N MET A 142 8.58 4.99 3.17
CA MET A 142 7.49 4.35 3.89
C MET A 142 7.53 2.81 3.76
N ALA A 143 7.81 2.28 2.58
CA ALA A 143 7.94 0.84 2.35
C ALA A 143 9.17 0.26 3.06
N PHE A 144 10.30 0.97 3.04
CA PHE A 144 11.48 0.62 3.84
C PHE A 144 11.13 0.52 5.33
N ASN A 145 10.43 1.52 5.88
CA ASN A 145 9.97 1.48 7.26
C ASN A 145 9.11 0.26 7.54
N VAL A 146 8.20 -0.12 6.64
CA VAL A 146 7.33 -1.29 6.80
C VAL A 146 8.14 -2.57 6.94
N TRP A 147 9.08 -2.81 6.05
CA TRP A 147 9.80 -4.08 5.97
C TRP A 147 10.96 -4.20 6.96
N PHE A 148 11.71 -3.11 7.15
CA PHE A 148 12.98 -3.14 7.88
C PHE A 148 12.90 -2.59 9.30
N VAL A 149 11.85 -1.82 9.61
CA VAL A 149 11.66 -1.26 10.95
C VAL A 149 10.39 -1.77 11.63
N ILE A 150 9.23 -1.54 10.99
CA ILE A 150 7.94 -1.86 11.61
C ILE A 150 7.80 -3.38 11.79
N TRP A 151 8.00 -4.15 10.73
CA TRP A 151 7.80 -5.60 10.78
C TRP A 151 8.70 -6.34 11.77
N PRO A 152 10.03 -6.13 11.82
CA PRO A 152 10.87 -6.77 12.82
C PRO A 152 10.45 -6.47 14.26
N ASN A 153 10.05 -5.23 14.53
CA ASN A 153 9.57 -4.82 15.84
C ASN A 153 8.18 -5.36 16.17
N GLN A 154 7.30 -5.46 15.19
CA GLN A 154 5.98 -6.07 15.38
C GLN A 154 6.05 -7.56 15.68
N LYS A 155 6.97 -8.30 15.06
CA LYS A 155 7.19 -9.71 15.39
C LYS A 155 7.47 -9.92 16.89
N ARG A 156 8.29 -9.06 17.49
CA ARG A 156 8.57 -9.09 18.93
C ARG A 156 7.38 -8.61 19.75
N ALA A 157 6.79 -7.50 19.37
CA ALA A 157 5.64 -6.92 20.07
C ALA A 157 4.44 -7.88 20.17
N LEU A 158 4.18 -8.64 19.10
CA LEU A 158 3.09 -9.61 19.02
C LEU A 158 3.46 -11.00 19.61
N GLY A 159 4.73 -11.21 20.00
CA GLY A 159 5.19 -12.50 20.51
C GLY A 159 5.34 -13.58 19.43
N ILE A 160 5.46 -13.19 18.15
CA ILE A 160 5.81 -14.10 17.06
C ILE A 160 7.27 -14.55 17.19
N VAL A 161 8.10 -13.64 17.69
CA VAL A 161 9.48 -13.92 18.10
C VAL A 161 9.56 -13.64 19.59
N GLU A 162 10.00 -14.64 20.35
CA GLU A 162 10.20 -14.52 21.79
C GLU A 162 11.31 -13.52 22.11
N CYS A 163 11.10 -12.70 23.13
CA CYS A 163 12.08 -11.74 23.63
C CYS A 163 11.72 -11.31 25.06
N GLU A 164 12.67 -10.71 25.75
CA GLU A 164 12.50 -10.14 27.08
C GLU A 164 11.36 -9.09 27.11
N PRO A 165 10.60 -9.00 28.24
CA PRO A 165 9.46 -8.09 28.35
C PRO A 165 9.79 -6.63 28.03
N ASP A 166 10.96 -6.15 28.47
CA ASP A 166 11.41 -4.78 28.19
C ASP A 166 11.67 -4.55 26.70
N LEU A 167 12.26 -5.53 26.02
CA LEU A 167 12.48 -5.45 24.58
C LEU A 167 11.16 -5.52 23.81
N LYS A 168 10.19 -6.31 24.29
CA LYS A 168 8.84 -6.35 23.74
C LYS A 168 8.16 -5.00 23.79
N ALA A 169 8.20 -4.32 24.94
CA ALA A 169 7.60 -3.01 25.13
C ALA A 169 8.28 -1.94 24.24
N ARG A 170 9.61 -1.93 24.17
CA ARG A 170 10.38 -1.03 23.30
C ARG A 170 10.06 -1.28 21.83
N SER A 171 9.96 -2.53 21.41
CA SER A 171 9.63 -2.92 20.04
C SER A 171 8.22 -2.46 19.66
N ALA A 172 7.23 -2.62 20.56
CA ALA A 172 5.88 -2.13 20.33
C ALA A 172 5.85 -0.60 20.12
N ARG A 173 6.60 0.15 20.96
CA ARG A 173 6.74 1.60 20.82
C ARG A 173 7.40 1.99 19.51
N THR A 174 8.49 1.33 19.13
CA THR A 174 9.20 1.63 17.87
C THR A 174 8.30 1.37 16.67
N ALA A 175 7.62 0.23 16.61
CA ALA A 175 6.68 -0.08 15.54
C ALA A 175 5.57 0.97 15.43
N MET A 176 5.01 1.41 16.56
CA MET A 176 3.99 2.45 16.59
C MET A 176 4.51 3.79 16.06
N LEU A 177 5.69 4.23 16.50
CA LEU A 177 6.27 5.52 16.09
C LEU A 177 6.54 5.54 14.58
N PHE A 178 7.15 4.48 14.03
CA PHE A 178 7.41 4.39 12.60
C PHE A 178 6.14 4.23 11.77
N SER A 179 5.12 3.57 12.31
CA SER A 179 3.79 3.53 11.68
C SER A 179 3.16 4.94 11.62
N ARG A 180 3.28 5.74 12.67
CA ARG A 180 2.83 7.15 12.67
C ARG A 180 3.67 8.02 11.76
N THR A 181 4.98 7.79 11.66
CA THR A 181 5.84 8.46 10.66
C THR A 181 5.32 8.16 9.25
N ASN A 182 5.00 6.90 8.94
CA ASN A 182 4.41 6.57 7.66
C ASN A 182 3.04 7.24 7.44
N THR A 183 2.22 7.38 8.47
CA THR A 183 0.96 8.14 8.38
C THR A 183 1.21 9.63 8.08
N LEU A 184 2.20 10.24 8.72
CA LEU A 184 2.62 11.61 8.43
C LEU A 184 3.05 11.78 6.96
N LEU A 185 3.83 10.84 6.43
CA LEU A 185 4.34 10.87 5.05
C LEU A 185 3.27 10.49 4.02
N SER A 186 2.21 9.78 4.39
CA SER A 186 1.22 9.25 3.45
C SER A 186 0.41 10.33 2.75
N ILE A 187 0.03 11.39 3.45
CA ILE A 187 -0.75 12.49 2.86
C ILE A 187 0.07 13.30 1.85
N PRO A 188 1.29 13.79 2.16
CA PRO A 188 2.12 14.47 1.15
C PRO A 188 2.53 13.55 0.00
N MET A 189 2.76 12.26 0.24
CA MET A 189 2.99 11.29 -0.82
C MET A 189 1.79 11.23 -1.79
N LEU A 190 0.59 11.01 -1.28
CA LEU A 190 -0.62 10.96 -2.11
C LEU A 190 -0.87 12.28 -2.84
N LEU A 191 -0.67 13.42 -2.17
CA LEU A 191 -0.81 14.74 -2.77
C LEU A 191 0.09 14.87 -4.02
N THR A 192 1.37 14.54 -3.89
CA THR A 192 2.34 14.69 -4.99
C THR A 192 2.10 13.68 -6.11
N MET A 193 1.67 12.45 -5.79
CA MET A 193 1.25 11.45 -6.78
C MET A 193 0.06 11.92 -7.61
N VAL A 194 -0.96 12.50 -6.96
CA VAL A 194 -2.15 13.03 -7.62
C VAL A 194 -1.82 14.30 -8.39
N ALA A 195 -1.04 15.22 -7.81
CA ALA A 195 -0.63 16.46 -8.46
C ALA A 195 0.12 16.20 -9.77
N ALA A 196 1.04 15.24 -9.79
CA ALA A 196 1.78 14.87 -10.99
C ALA A 196 0.90 14.40 -12.17
N GLN A 197 -0.31 13.91 -11.89
CA GLN A 197 -1.22 13.42 -12.93
C GLN A 197 -2.28 14.45 -13.33
N ASN A 198 -2.53 15.47 -12.52
CA ASN A 198 -3.69 16.35 -12.69
C ASN A 198 -3.36 17.85 -12.70
N LEU A 199 -2.19 18.27 -12.23
CA LEU A 199 -1.76 19.67 -12.21
C LEU A 199 -0.75 20.01 -13.32
N TYR A 200 -0.12 19.00 -13.95
CA TYR A 200 0.95 19.16 -14.93
C TYR A 200 0.68 18.40 -16.23
#